data_8aadab6c636a97015111cb46dbbe8bff
#
_entry.id   8aadab6c636a97015111cb46dbbe8bff
#
_cell.length_a   1.000
_cell.length_b   1.000
_cell.length_c   1.000
_cell.angle_alpha   90.00
_cell.angle_beta   90.00
_cell.angle_gamma   90.00
#
_symmetry.space_group_name_H-M   'P 1'
#
loop_
_entity.id
_entity.type
_entity.pdbx_description
1 polymer ?
#
loop_
_entity_poly.entity_id
_entity_poly.type
_entity_poly.pdbx_seq_one_letter_code
_entity_poly.pdbx_strand_id
1 'polypeptide(L)'
;MDKYGRDRDWTGQTPVAYPEPAWEVLDPRFDGKQGNSTLLRIWHGTGHDAAQWTEGPVWMGDWGCLMFSDIPNHRTLQWNADDGRVTTFQHESNYANGHTRDLQGRLVACEHDSRRVTRREY
;
A
#
# COMPACT_ATOMS: atom_id res chain seq x y z
N MET A 1 -24.52 7.76 -2.80
CA MET A 1 -23.15 7.23 -2.98
C MET A 1 -23.29 5.93 -3.75
N ASP A 2 -22.58 5.78 -4.85
CA ASP A 2 -22.66 4.52 -5.57
C ASP A 2 -22.03 3.38 -4.73
N LYS A 3 -22.48 2.16 -4.99
CA LYS A 3 -22.05 0.94 -4.27
C LYS A 3 -20.52 0.74 -4.27
N TYR A 4 -19.80 1.39 -5.18
CA TYR A 4 -18.34 1.26 -5.33
C TYR A 4 -17.56 2.48 -4.80
N GLY A 5 -18.25 3.45 -4.21
CA GLY A 5 -17.64 4.64 -3.62
C GLY A 5 -16.93 5.55 -4.60
N ARG A 6 -17.29 5.52 -5.89
CA ARG A 6 -16.63 6.34 -6.92
C ARG A 6 -16.75 7.84 -6.67
N ASP A 7 -17.86 8.25 -6.05
CA ASP A 7 -18.13 9.66 -5.74
C ASP A 7 -17.64 10.06 -4.34
N ARG A 8 -16.89 9.20 -3.68
CA ARG A 8 -16.38 9.43 -2.33
C ARG A 8 -15.14 10.29 -2.35
N ASP A 9 -15.03 11.20 -1.39
CA ASP A 9 -13.76 11.85 -1.05
C ASP A 9 -12.83 10.88 -0.33
N TRP A 10 -11.83 10.40 -1.04
CA TRP A 10 -10.83 9.45 -0.54
C TRP A 10 -9.68 10.12 0.22
N THR A 11 -9.68 11.46 0.32
CA THR A 11 -8.60 12.20 1.03
C THR A 11 -8.78 12.20 2.54
N GLY A 12 -9.98 11.86 3.03
CA GLY A 12 -10.32 11.90 4.44
C GLY A 12 -10.65 13.28 4.99
N GLN A 13 -10.76 14.30 4.13
CA GLN A 13 -11.16 15.65 4.55
C GLN A 13 -12.66 15.73 4.81
N THR A 14 -13.45 14.93 4.11
CA THR A 14 -14.88 14.81 4.35
C THR A 14 -15.15 13.68 5.35
N PRO A 15 -15.91 13.94 6.43
CA PRO A 15 -16.27 12.90 7.39
C PRO A 15 -16.98 11.73 6.71
N VAL A 16 -16.55 10.52 7.01
CA VAL A 16 -17.15 9.28 6.52
C VAL A 16 -18.03 8.66 7.60
N ALA A 17 -19.21 8.18 7.21
CA ALA A 17 -20.12 7.53 8.14
C ALA A 17 -19.51 6.22 8.67
N TYR A 18 -19.74 5.97 9.96
CA TYR A 18 -19.45 4.68 10.58
C TYR A 18 -20.75 3.83 10.63
N PRO A 19 -20.68 2.53 10.34
CA PRO A 19 -19.53 1.77 9.86
C PRO A 19 -19.09 2.18 8.44
N GLU A 20 -17.82 1.88 8.11
CA GLU A 20 -17.24 2.19 6.81
C GLU A 20 -18.07 1.61 5.64
N PRO A 21 -18.71 2.43 4.80
CA PRO A 21 -19.67 1.94 3.79
C PRO A 21 -19.04 1.17 2.62
N ALA A 22 -17.71 1.21 2.50
CA ALA A 22 -16.99 0.43 1.49
C ALA A 22 -16.87 -1.06 1.85
N TRP A 23 -17.18 -1.44 3.09
CA TRP A 23 -17.14 -2.83 3.54
C TRP A 23 -18.51 -3.49 3.42
N GLU A 24 -18.52 -4.72 2.93
CA GLU A 24 -19.67 -5.62 2.96
C GLU A 24 -19.28 -6.87 3.73
N VAL A 25 -19.98 -7.14 4.83
CA VAL A 25 -19.76 -8.35 5.63
C VAL A 25 -20.55 -9.49 5.01
N LEU A 26 -19.85 -10.46 4.44
CA LEU A 26 -20.45 -11.65 3.82
C LEU A 26 -20.62 -12.83 4.77
N ASP A 27 -19.83 -12.86 5.85
CA ASP A 27 -19.86 -13.91 6.87
C ASP A 27 -19.97 -13.28 8.27
N PRO A 28 -20.95 -13.70 9.10
CA PRO A 28 -21.13 -13.14 10.44
C PRO A 28 -19.91 -13.24 11.36
N ARG A 29 -19.00 -14.19 11.11
CA ARG A 29 -17.74 -14.31 11.86
C ARG A 29 -16.80 -13.11 11.66
N PHE A 30 -17.01 -12.35 10.59
CA PHE A 30 -16.22 -11.15 10.27
C PHE A 30 -16.84 -9.87 10.87
N ASP A 31 -18.04 -9.95 11.40
CA ASP A 31 -18.73 -8.77 11.97
C ASP A 31 -17.88 -8.17 13.10
N GLY A 32 -17.72 -6.85 13.07
CA GLY A 32 -16.91 -6.11 14.02
C GLY A 32 -15.38 -6.32 13.92
N LYS A 33 -14.88 -7.05 12.92
CA LYS A 33 -13.44 -7.27 12.72
C LYS A 33 -12.75 -6.17 11.90
N GLN A 34 -13.51 -5.38 11.15
CA GLN A 34 -12.99 -4.31 10.29
C GLN A 34 -12.37 -3.15 11.08
N GLY A 35 -12.69 -3.04 12.38
CA GLY A 35 -12.33 -1.88 13.19
C GLY A 35 -13.10 -0.63 12.77
N ASN A 36 -12.66 0.52 13.27
CA ASN A 36 -13.32 1.81 13.04
C ASN A 36 -12.57 2.69 12.04
N SER A 37 -11.55 2.14 11.38
CA SER A 37 -10.72 2.92 10.47
C SER A 37 -11.41 3.16 9.16
N THR A 38 -11.44 4.41 8.74
CA THR A 38 -11.90 4.83 7.42
C THR A 38 -10.91 4.38 6.35
N LEU A 39 -11.44 3.91 5.21
CA LEU A 39 -10.62 3.60 4.06
C LEU A 39 -10.20 4.89 3.34
N LEU A 40 -8.93 5.16 3.26
CA LEU A 40 -8.36 6.36 2.65
C LEU A 40 -7.43 6.00 1.49
N ARG A 41 -7.42 6.86 0.48
CA ARG A 41 -6.39 6.81 -0.55
C ARG A 41 -5.19 7.65 -0.09
N ILE A 42 -4.12 6.98 0.28
CA ILE A 42 -2.91 7.64 0.83
C ILE A 42 -2.04 8.27 -0.26
N TRP A 43 -2.12 7.76 -1.50
CA TRP A 43 -1.33 8.30 -2.62
C TRP A 43 -1.84 7.80 -3.98
N HIS A 44 -1.58 8.54 -5.05
CA HIS A 44 -1.84 8.12 -6.43
C HIS A 44 -0.77 8.61 -7.42
N GLY A 45 0.17 9.48 -6.98
CA GLY A 45 1.12 10.14 -7.85
C GLY A 45 0.48 11.15 -8.80
N THR A 46 1.29 11.99 -9.42
CA THR A 46 0.85 12.95 -10.43
C THR A 46 1.94 13.16 -11.49
N GLY A 47 1.54 13.47 -12.73
CA GLY A 47 2.47 13.78 -13.81
C GLY A 47 3.47 12.63 -14.07
N HIS A 48 4.75 12.95 -14.11
CA HIS A 48 5.81 11.95 -14.34
C HIS A 48 5.98 10.95 -13.19
N ASP A 49 5.49 11.28 -11.99
CA ASP A 49 5.53 10.41 -10.82
C ASP A 49 4.24 9.61 -10.64
N ALA A 50 3.31 9.67 -11.58
CA ALA A 50 2.08 8.91 -11.53
C ALA A 50 2.39 7.42 -11.38
N ALA A 51 1.69 6.78 -10.43
CA ALA A 51 1.70 5.34 -10.32
C ALA A 51 0.99 4.72 -11.51
N GLN A 52 1.53 3.64 -12.03
CA GLN A 52 0.91 2.89 -13.12
C GLN A 52 0.23 1.62 -12.61
N TRP A 53 0.94 0.84 -11.80
CA TRP A 53 0.42 -0.39 -11.22
C TRP A 53 1.09 -0.63 -9.87
N THR A 54 0.37 -0.27 -8.80
CA THR A 54 0.87 -0.46 -7.44
C THR A 54 0.36 -1.77 -6.85
N GLU A 55 1.28 -2.54 -6.28
CA GLU A 55 0.96 -3.76 -5.56
C GLU A 55 2.03 -4.13 -4.52
N GLY A 56 1.86 -5.28 -3.87
CA GLY A 56 2.81 -5.83 -2.91
C GLY A 56 3.03 -4.94 -1.68
N PRO A 57 1.98 -4.37 -1.06
CA PRO A 57 2.18 -3.50 0.09
C PRO A 57 2.65 -4.30 1.31
N VAL A 58 3.62 -3.75 2.04
CA VAL A 58 4.06 -4.27 3.33
C VAL A 58 4.32 -3.12 4.30
N TRP A 59 3.76 -3.22 5.50
CA TRP A 59 4.01 -2.27 6.57
C TRP A 59 5.31 -2.60 7.29
N MET A 60 6.24 -1.64 7.30
CA MET A 60 7.53 -1.72 7.99
C MET A 60 7.43 -0.94 9.30
N GLY A 61 6.96 -1.60 10.37
CA GLY A 61 6.63 -0.96 11.64
C GLY A 61 7.82 -0.24 12.29
N ASP A 62 9.02 -0.82 12.20
CA ASP A 62 10.23 -0.24 12.76
C ASP A 62 10.69 1.02 12.00
N TRP A 63 10.25 1.18 10.76
CA TRP A 63 10.58 2.32 9.90
C TRP A 63 9.44 3.35 9.82
N GLY A 64 8.25 3.02 10.36
CA GLY A 64 7.06 3.88 10.28
C GLY A 64 6.58 4.13 8.85
N CYS A 65 6.74 3.16 7.95
CA CYS A 65 6.44 3.35 6.54
C CYS A 65 5.74 2.15 5.88
N LEU A 66 5.07 2.42 4.75
CA LEU A 66 4.53 1.41 3.86
C LEU A 66 5.43 1.29 2.63
N MET A 67 5.90 0.08 2.36
CA MET A 67 6.63 -0.23 1.12
C MET A 67 5.66 -0.86 0.13
N PHE A 68 5.79 -0.52 -1.15
CA PHE A 68 4.97 -1.10 -2.22
C PHE A 68 5.66 -0.94 -3.59
N SER A 69 5.29 -1.80 -4.52
CA SER A 69 5.79 -1.75 -5.90
C SER A 69 5.00 -0.79 -6.77
N ASP A 70 5.68 -0.17 -7.73
CA ASP A 70 5.09 0.39 -8.94
C ASP A 70 5.78 -0.30 -10.12
N ILE A 71 5.20 -1.42 -10.54
CA ILE A 71 5.88 -2.41 -11.39
C ILE A 71 6.31 -1.85 -12.73
N PRO A 72 5.42 -1.22 -13.55
CA PRO A 72 5.81 -0.74 -14.88
C PRO A 72 6.88 0.35 -14.83
N ASN A 73 6.91 1.13 -13.75
CA ASN A 73 7.93 2.14 -13.52
C ASN A 73 9.22 1.58 -12.89
N HIS A 74 9.30 0.26 -12.74
CA HIS A 74 10.50 -0.45 -12.30
C HIS A 74 11.07 0.08 -10.97
N ARG A 75 10.17 0.37 -10.01
CA ARG A 75 10.56 0.99 -8.73
C ARG A 75 9.80 0.40 -7.54
N THR A 76 10.43 0.44 -6.38
CA THR A 76 9.81 0.26 -5.07
C THR A 76 9.64 1.62 -4.43
N LEU A 77 8.45 1.89 -3.95
CA LEU A 77 8.06 3.15 -3.31
C LEU A 77 7.94 2.98 -1.81
N GLN A 78 8.17 4.07 -1.09
CA GLN A 78 8.01 4.18 0.35
C GLN A 78 7.09 5.35 0.68
N TRP A 79 5.96 5.07 1.33
CA TRP A 79 5.09 6.08 1.93
C TRP A 79 5.40 6.20 3.42
N ASN A 80 5.70 7.41 3.88
CA ASN A 80 6.04 7.69 5.28
C ASN A 80 4.79 8.12 6.04
N ALA A 81 4.54 7.48 7.19
CA ALA A 81 3.36 7.76 7.99
C ALA A 81 3.41 9.13 8.66
N ASP A 82 4.61 9.65 8.97
CA ASP A 82 4.78 10.90 9.71
C ASP A 82 4.40 12.14 8.90
N ASP A 83 4.66 12.14 7.60
CA ASP A 83 4.46 13.30 6.73
C ASP A 83 3.60 13.02 5.48
N GLY A 84 3.21 11.76 5.28
CA GLY A 84 2.41 11.32 4.14
C GLY A 84 3.13 11.36 2.79
N ARG A 85 4.43 11.60 2.77
CA ARG A 85 5.21 11.68 1.53
C ARG A 85 5.49 10.30 0.97
N VAL A 86 5.51 10.23 -0.36
CA VAL A 86 5.99 9.05 -1.09
C VAL A 86 7.31 9.38 -1.76
N THR A 87 8.28 8.51 -1.54
CA THR A 87 9.62 8.59 -2.15
C THR A 87 9.94 7.28 -2.86
N THR A 88 10.85 7.34 -3.82
CA THR A 88 11.38 6.12 -4.42
C THR A 88 12.45 5.56 -3.50
N PHE A 89 12.17 4.39 -2.93
CA PHE A 89 13.10 3.66 -2.08
C PHE A 89 14.17 2.93 -2.91
N GLN A 90 13.76 2.34 -4.03
CA GLN A 90 14.66 1.61 -4.92
C GLN A 90 14.24 1.84 -6.36
N HIS A 91 15.17 2.32 -7.18
CA HIS A 91 15.10 2.26 -8.64
C HIS A 91 15.61 0.89 -9.12
N GLU A 92 15.22 0.51 -10.32
CA GLU A 92 15.61 -0.77 -10.92
C GLU A 92 15.31 -1.95 -9.98
N SER A 93 14.05 -2.02 -9.55
CA SER A 93 13.57 -3.02 -8.59
C SER A 93 13.46 -4.44 -9.18
N ASN A 94 13.97 -4.69 -10.40
CA ASN A 94 13.81 -5.93 -11.15
C ASN A 94 12.34 -6.36 -11.28
N TYR A 95 11.45 -5.38 -11.52
CA TYR A 95 10.00 -5.57 -11.57
C TYR A 95 9.49 -6.32 -10.33
N ALA A 96 9.97 -5.91 -9.16
CA ALA A 96 9.47 -6.46 -7.90
C ALA A 96 7.95 -6.27 -7.82
N ASN A 97 7.27 -7.29 -7.31
CA ASN A 97 5.82 -7.25 -7.10
C ASN A 97 5.46 -7.44 -5.62
N GLY A 98 5.49 -8.67 -5.10
CA GLY A 98 5.16 -8.92 -3.70
C GLY A 98 6.28 -8.56 -2.73
N HIS A 99 5.91 -7.98 -1.60
CA HIS A 99 6.80 -7.74 -0.48
C HIS A 99 6.27 -8.38 0.80
N THR A 100 7.18 -8.72 1.67
CA THR A 100 6.90 -9.08 3.06
C THR A 100 8.09 -8.68 3.93
N ARG A 101 8.03 -8.98 5.21
CA ARG A 101 9.17 -8.82 6.12
C ARG A 101 9.45 -10.13 6.83
N ASP A 102 10.72 -10.37 7.11
CA ASP A 102 11.11 -11.52 7.92
C ASP A 102 10.95 -11.26 9.42
N LEU A 103 11.28 -12.27 10.22
CA LEU A 103 11.14 -12.18 11.69
C LEU A 103 12.07 -11.13 12.32
N GLN A 104 13.12 -10.70 11.62
CA GLN A 104 14.03 -9.64 12.04
C GLN A 104 13.61 -8.25 11.51
N GLY A 105 12.47 -8.17 10.83
CA GLY A 105 11.95 -6.91 10.28
C GLY A 105 12.57 -6.48 8.95
N ARG A 106 13.40 -7.32 8.30
CA ARG A 106 14.04 -6.99 7.03
C ARG A 106 13.07 -7.16 5.86
N LEU A 107 13.16 -6.25 4.90
CA LEU A 107 12.33 -6.30 3.69
C LEU A 107 12.71 -7.49 2.83
N VAL A 108 11.71 -8.27 2.44
CA VAL A 108 11.81 -9.37 1.48
C VAL A 108 10.96 -9.02 0.26
N ALA A 109 11.50 -9.20 -0.93
CA ALA A 109 10.85 -8.88 -2.20
C ALA A 109 10.89 -10.05 -3.19
N CYS A 110 9.81 -10.23 -3.95
CA CYS A 110 9.78 -11.12 -5.09
C CYS A 110 10.12 -10.33 -6.35
N GLU A 111 11.26 -10.62 -6.97
CA GLU A 111 11.73 -9.95 -8.18
C GLU A 111 11.38 -10.78 -9.41
N HIS A 112 10.56 -10.21 -10.32
CA HIS A 112 10.10 -10.90 -11.52
C HIS A 112 11.24 -11.10 -12.53
N ASP A 113 11.98 -10.05 -12.85
CA ASP A 113 12.99 -10.08 -13.89
C ASP A 113 14.17 -10.97 -13.52
N SER A 114 14.64 -10.86 -12.29
CA SER A 114 15.73 -11.68 -11.77
C SER A 114 15.30 -13.10 -11.34
N ARG A 115 13.98 -13.39 -11.34
CA ARG A 115 13.37 -14.68 -10.98
C ARG A 115 13.84 -15.21 -9.63
N ARG A 116 13.87 -14.35 -8.63
CA ARG A 116 14.33 -14.70 -7.29
C ARG A 116 13.55 -13.98 -6.20
N VAL A 117 13.68 -14.47 -4.99
CA VAL A 117 13.29 -13.75 -3.78
C VAL A 117 14.56 -13.15 -3.18
N THR A 118 14.52 -11.87 -2.90
CA THR A 118 15.62 -11.13 -2.30
C THR A 118 15.25 -10.64 -0.90
N ARG A 119 16.25 -10.46 -0.05
CA ARG A 119 16.11 -9.86 1.26
C ARG A 119 17.13 -8.75 1.39
N ARG A 120 16.65 -7.60 1.89
CA ARG A 120 17.55 -6.48 2.16
C ARG A 120 18.25 -6.70 3.49
N GLU A 121 19.56 -6.69 3.47
CA GLU A 121 20.37 -6.66 4.69
C GLU A 121 20.57 -5.20 5.15
N TYR A 122 20.82 -5.02 6.44
CA TYR A 122 21.12 -3.71 7.06
C TYR A 122 22.54 -3.25 6.76
#